data_32dfa05763e8e0ade880650b4eef93b6
#
_entry.id   32dfa05763e8e0ade880650b4eef93b6
#
_cell.length_a   1.000
_cell.length_b   1.000
_cell.length_c   1.000
_cell.angle_alpha   90.00
_cell.angle_beta   90.00
_cell.angle_gamma   90.00
#
_symmetry.space_group_name_H-M   'P 1'
#
loop_
_entity.id
_entity.type
_entity.pdbx_description
1 polymer ?
#
loop_
_entity_poly.entity_id
_entity_poly.type
_entity_poly.pdbx_seq_one_letter_code
_entity_poly.pdbx_strand_id
1 'polypeptide(L)'
;EPAAEQVVDAIGGVDFDVPPGMNYDDPTQDLHIHIPEGQQKLNGEQFVQLMRFRSGYAGGDIQRIDMQHELLMAVASQMISLKNIPNLTEVISIVSDNMQTSLTAENMLYYAKEFLKLDSENIKFYTMPGDTGGNVFGASYVFCDIDAWLDMVNECLNPWEAQVTTENVNIVTYKDGNFYSTTGELSGGVSSFLNYSSSSTMGMANVYTYTSSPSTTNSGSKDDNE
;
A
#
# COMPACT_ATOMS: atom_id res chain seq x y z
N GLU A 1 -13.54 -5.33 1.18
CA GLU A 1 -13.23 -6.68 0.68
C GLU A 1 -14.27 -7.18 -0.34
N PRO A 2 -15.59 -7.22 -0.06
CA PRO A 2 -16.58 -7.74 -1.02
C PRO A 2 -16.56 -7.02 -2.38
N ALA A 3 -16.32 -5.70 -2.39
CA ALA A 3 -16.26 -4.94 -3.64
C ALA A 3 -15.08 -5.36 -4.53
N ALA A 4 -13.91 -5.60 -3.94
CA ALA A 4 -12.72 -6.01 -4.71
C ALA A 4 -12.94 -7.39 -5.34
N GLU A 5 -13.52 -8.32 -4.59
CA GLU A 5 -13.91 -9.64 -5.09
C GLU A 5 -14.86 -9.53 -6.28
N GLN A 6 -15.96 -8.78 -6.13
CA GLN A 6 -16.96 -8.59 -7.18
C GLN A 6 -16.39 -7.89 -8.42
N VAL A 7 -15.50 -6.89 -8.25
CA VAL A 7 -14.85 -6.20 -9.38
C VAL A 7 -13.96 -7.17 -10.16
N VAL A 8 -13.15 -7.98 -9.47
CA VAL A 8 -12.28 -8.96 -10.12
C VAL A 8 -13.10 -9.99 -10.88
N ASP A 9 -14.19 -10.48 -10.31
CA ASP A 9 -15.09 -11.42 -11.01
C ASP A 9 -15.80 -10.77 -12.21
N ALA A 10 -16.25 -9.52 -12.08
CA ALA A 10 -16.92 -8.78 -13.15
C ALA A 10 -16.00 -8.52 -14.37
N ILE A 11 -14.69 -8.37 -14.15
CA ILE A 11 -13.71 -8.26 -15.24
C ILE A 11 -13.22 -9.62 -15.76
N GLY A 12 -13.75 -10.73 -15.23
CA GLY A 12 -13.42 -12.08 -15.66
C GLY A 12 -12.16 -12.67 -15.06
N GLY A 13 -11.74 -12.19 -13.89
CA GLY A 13 -10.53 -12.61 -13.18
C GLY A 13 -9.29 -11.86 -13.64
N VAL A 14 -8.19 -12.09 -12.94
CA VAL A 14 -6.91 -11.40 -13.14
C VAL A 14 -5.79 -12.41 -13.32
N ASP A 15 -5.01 -12.26 -14.40
CA ASP A 15 -3.82 -13.07 -14.61
C ASP A 15 -2.70 -12.60 -13.69
N PHE A 16 -2.14 -13.51 -12.89
CA PHE A 16 -1.15 -13.20 -11.88
C PHE A 16 -0.14 -14.33 -11.69
N ASP A 17 1.11 -13.99 -11.43
CA ASP A 17 2.16 -14.95 -11.09
C ASP A 17 2.22 -15.09 -9.56
N VAL A 18 1.57 -16.12 -9.06
CA VAL A 18 1.44 -16.36 -7.63
C VAL A 18 2.79 -16.82 -7.06
N PRO A 19 3.37 -16.08 -6.09
CA PRO A 19 4.63 -16.48 -5.48
C PRO A 19 4.48 -17.76 -4.66
N PRO A 20 5.60 -18.45 -4.38
CA PRO A 20 5.59 -19.63 -3.55
C PRO A 20 5.16 -19.33 -2.11
N GLY A 21 4.57 -20.34 -1.45
CA GLY A 21 4.24 -20.25 -0.03
C GLY A 21 2.85 -19.69 0.29
N MET A 22 1.97 -19.52 -0.70
CA MET A 22 0.59 -19.09 -0.51
C MET A 22 -0.29 -20.24 0.01
N ASN A 23 0.10 -20.78 1.16
CA ASN A 23 -0.62 -21.85 1.86
C ASN A 23 -0.68 -21.50 3.35
N TYR A 24 -1.81 -20.95 3.80
CA TYR A 24 -1.98 -20.39 5.13
C TYR A 24 -3.41 -20.49 5.62
N ASP A 25 -3.56 -20.92 6.86
CA ASP A 25 -4.82 -21.00 7.55
C ASP A 25 -4.80 -20.13 8.81
N ASP A 26 -5.77 -19.22 8.92
CA ASP A 26 -6.07 -18.46 10.13
C ASP A 26 -7.54 -18.62 10.51
N PRO A 27 -7.86 -19.60 11.35
CA PRO A 27 -9.25 -19.83 11.78
C PRO A 27 -9.85 -18.66 12.56
N THR A 28 -9.02 -17.76 13.12
CA THR A 28 -9.53 -16.61 13.89
C THR A 28 -10.08 -15.51 13.00
N GLN A 29 -9.62 -15.45 11.75
CA GLN A 29 -10.06 -14.48 10.74
C GLN A 29 -10.89 -15.14 9.63
N ASP A 30 -11.22 -16.43 9.76
CA ASP A 30 -11.86 -17.23 8.70
C ASP A 30 -11.13 -17.04 7.36
N LEU A 31 -9.80 -17.19 7.39
CA LEU A 31 -8.93 -17.00 6.25
C LEU A 31 -8.21 -18.28 5.89
N HIS A 32 -8.55 -18.83 4.74
CA HIS A 32 -7.96 -20.07 4.21
C HIS A 32 -7.37 -19.78 2.84
N ILE A 33 -6.05 -19.78 2.72
CA ILE A 33 -5.32 -19.49 1.48
C ILE A 33 -4.62 -20.75 1.03
N HIS A 34 -5.02 -21.32 -0.08
CA HIS A 34 -4.44 -22.51 -0.69
C HIS A 34 -4.31 -22.30 -2.19
N ILE A 35 -3.45 -21.35 -2.59
CA ILE A 35 -3.27 -20.96 -3.98
C ILE A 35 -1.92 -21.50 -4.44
N PRO A 36 -1.89 -22.38 -5.45
CA PRO A 36 -0.64 -22.90 -5.99
C PRO A 36 0.22 -21.77 -6.57
N GLU A 37 1.55 -21.95 -6.54
CA GLU A 37 2.50 -21.02 -7.15
C GLU A 37 2.43 -21.02 -8.68
N GLY A 38 2.86 -19.91 -9.29
CA GLY A 38 3.00 -19.75 -10.73
C GLY A 38 1.85 -19.01 -11.39
N GLN A 39 1.89 -18.95 -12.72
CA GLN A 39 0.92 -18.22 -13.54
C GLN A 39 -0.47 -18.81 -13.41
N GLN A 40 -1.42 -18.00 -12.95
CA GLN A 40 -2.80 -18.38 -12.75
C GLN A 40 -3.74 -17.23 -13.07
N LYS A 41 -4.99 -17.59 -13.35
CA LYS A 41 -6.08 -16.64 -13.40
C LYS A 41 -6.82 -16.66 -12.07
N LEU A 42 -6.62 -15.63 -11.29
CA LEU A 42 -7.28 -15.46 -9.98
C LEU A 42 -8.74 -15.05 -10.18
N ASN A 43 -9.65 -15.68 -9.44
CA ASN A 43 -10.98 -15.16 -9.24
C ASN A 43 -10.99 -14.11 -8.09
N GLY A 44 -12.16 -13.50 -7.82
CA GLY A 44 -12.27 -12.48 -6.79
C GLY A 44 -11.89 -12.96 -5.40
N GLU A 45 -12.32 -14.16 -5.02
CA GLU A 45 -11.98 -14.77 -3.72
C GLU A 45 -10.47 -14.95 -3.56
N GLN A 46 -9.81 -15.56 -4.54
CA GLN A 46 -8.37 -15.78 -4.53
C GLN A 46 -7.59 -14.45 -4.49
N PHE A 47 -8.06 -13.45 -5.22
CA PHE A 47 -7.48 -12.11 -5.21
C PHE A 47 -7.54 -11.51 -3.80
N VAL A 48 -8.69 -11.56 -3.13
CA VAL A 48 -8.85 -11.03 -1.77
C VAL A 48 -8.04 -11.84 -0.75
N GLN A 49 -7.94 -13.15 -0.91
CA GLN A 49 -7.09 -14.01 -0.09
C GLN A 49 -5.63 -13.56 -0.16
N LEU A 50 -5.08 -13.32 -1.37
CA LEU A 50 -3.70 -12.82 -1.54
C LEU A 50 -3.53 -11.40 -0.98
N MET A 51 -4.50 -10.51 -1.17
CA MET A 51 -4.49 -9.17 -0.57
C MET A 51 -4.42 -9.18 0.96
N ARG A 52 -5.02 -10.21 1.59
CA ARG A 52 -5.05 -10.40 3.05
C ARG A 52 -3.86 -11.16 3.59
N PHE A 53 -3.09 -11.83 2.75
CA PHE A 53 -1.97 -12.66 3.18
C PHE A 53 -0.92 -11.83 3.92
N ARG A 54 -0.55 -12.26 5.12
CA ARG A 54 0.44 -11.58 5.99
C ARG A 54 1.53 -12.50 6.49
N SER A 55 1.35 -13.80 6.36
CA SER A 55 2.25 -14.80 6.93
C SER A 55 3.40 -15.13 5.98
N GLY A 56 4.59 -15.36 6.54
CA GLY A 56 5.71 -15.89 5.77
C GLY A 56 6.55 -14.89 4.99
N TYR A 57 6.22 -13.61 4.99
CA TYR A 57 7.07 -12.60 4.40
C TYR A 57 8.31 -12.33 5.26
N ALA A 58 9.49 -12.66 4.76
CA ALA A 58 10.76 -12.38 5.45
C ALA A 58 10.98 -10.86 5.69
N GLY A 59 10.45 -10.02 4.81
CA GLY A 59 10.44 -8.55 4.91
C GLY A 59 9.22 -7.97 5.63
N GLY A 60 8.34 -8.80 6.21
CA GLY A 60 7.19 -8.36 7.00
C GLY A 60 6.17 -7.55 6.20
N ASP A 61 5.78 -6.41 6.76
CA ASP A 61 4.69 -5.57 6.24
C ASP A 61 5.01 -4.91 4.88
N ILE A 62 6.28 -4.64 4.59
CA ILE A 62 6.72 -4.04 3.33
C ILE A 62 6.46 -4.98 2.15
N GLN A 63 6.84 -6.26 2.27
CA GLN A 63 6.57 -7.23 1.20
C GLN A 63 5.07 -7.45 0.96
N ARG A 64 4.24 -7.28 1.98
CA ARG A 64 2.79 -7.28 1.81
C ARG A 64 2.33 -6.10 0.96
N ILE A 65 2.88 -4.91 1.19
CA ILE A 65 2.55 -3.71 0.41
C ILE A 65 2.97 -3.91 -1.06
N ASP A 66 4.14 -4.47 -1.31
CA ASP A 66 4.61 -4.76 -2.66
C ASP A 66 3.67 -5.74 -3.38
N MET A 67 3.27 -6.83 -2.71
CA MET A 67 2.28 -7.78 -3.24
C MET A 67 0.95 -7.10 -3.55
N GLN A 68 0.48 -6.21 -2.68
CA GLN A 68 -0.76 -5.46 -2.91
C GLN A 68 -0.63 -4.54 -4.14
N HIS A 69 0.52 -3.90 -4.33
CA HIS A 69 0.79 -3.09 -5.53
C HIS A 69 0.79 -3.94 -6.80
N GLU A 70 1.43 -5.11 -6.78
CA GLU A 70 1.46 -6.04 -7.91
C GLU A 70 0.05 -6.54 -8.28
N LEU A 71 -0.76 -6.92 -7.29
CA LEU A 71 -2.15 -7.33 -7.49
C LEU A 71 -3.01 -6.20 -8.06
N LEU A 72 -2.88 -4.99 -7.55
CA LEU A 72 -3.61 -3.82 -8.08
C LEU A 72 -3.17 -3.47 -9.49
N MET A 73 -1.85 -3.58 -9.80
CA MET A 73 -1.32 -3.39 -11.13
C MET A 73 -1.87 -4.43 -12.10
N ALA A 74 -1.98 -5.69 -11.68
CA ALA A 74 -2.55 -6.75 -12.49
C ALA A 74 -4.03 -6.48 -12.83
N VAL A 75 -4.83 -6.02 -11.84
CA VAL A 75 -6.22 -5.59 -12.10
C VAL A 75 -6.27 -4.43 -13.09
N ALA A 76 -5.46 -3.39 -12.88
CA ALA A 76 -5.43 -2.22 -13.76
C ALA A 76 -5.05 -2.61 -15.19
N SER A 77 -4.01 -3.44 -15.35
CA SER A 77 -3.54 -3.93 -16.65
C SER A 77 -4.60 -4.79 -17.35
N GLN A 78 -5.28 -5.67 -16.60
CA GLN A 78 -6.37 -6.47 -17.12
C GLN A 78 -7.52 -5.60 -17.62
N MET A 79 -7.94 -4.60 -16.83
CA MET A 79 -9.00 -3.67 -17.23
C MET A 79 -8.64 -2.91 -18.50
N ILE A 80 -7.42 -2.38 -18.60
CA ILE A 80 -6.93 -1.64 -19.77
C ILE A 80 -6.85 -2.55 -21.00
N SER A 81 -6.39 -3.80 -20.84
CA SER A 81 -6.23 -4.75 -21.94
C SER A 81 -7.56 -5.13 -22.60
N LEU A 82 -8.63 -5.15 -21.81
CA LEU A 82 -9.96 -5.52 -22.29
C LEU A 82 -10.58 -4.49 -23.26
N LYS A 83 -10.04 -3.26 -23.34
CA LYS A 83 -10.47 -2.12 -24.19
C LYS A 83 -11.99 -1.88 -24.27
N ASN A 84 -12.78 -2.90 -24.04
CA ASN A 84 -14.23 -2.90 -23.90
C ASN A 84 -14.57 -3.85 -22.75
N ILE A 85 -14.72 -3.33 -21.56
CA ILE A 85 -15.24 -4.12 -20.44
C ILE A 85 -16.74 -4.31 -20.72
N PRO A 86 -17.19 -5.53 -21.03
CA PRO A 86 -18.60 -5.77 -21.39
C PRO A 86 -19.56 -5.28 -20.30
N ASN A 87 -19.06 -5.25 -19.05
CA ASN A 87 -19.81 -4.94 -17.86
C ASN A 87 -19.27 -3.70 -17.11
N LEU A 88 -18.73 -2.69 -17.83
CA LEU A 88 -18.21 -1.47 -17.21
C LEU A 88 -19.26 -0.81 -16.29
N THR A 89 -20.54 -0.85 -16.67
CA THR A 89 -21.63 -0.32 -15.86
C THR A 89 -21.82 -1.13 -14.58
N GLU A 90 -21.63 -2.45 -14.64
CA GLU A 90 -21.67 -3.33 -13.48
C GLU A 90 -20.50 -3.04 -12.52
N VAL A 91 -19.29 -2.88 -13.01
CA VAL A 91 -18.12 -2.47 -12.21
C VAL A 91 -18.39 -1.13 -11.53
N ILE A 92 -18.96 -0.16 -12.23
CA ILE A 92 -19.32 1.14 -11.65
C ILE A 92 -20.40 0.98 -10.56
N SER A 93 -21.40 0.13 -10.79
CA SER A 93 -22.43 -0.16 -9.79
C SER A 93 -21.82 -0.77 -8.53
N ILE A 94 -20.96 -1.78 -8.68
CA ILE A 94 -20.26 -2.42 -7.57
C ILE A 94 -19.45 -1.38 -6.75
N VAL A 95 -18.69 -0.51 -7.44
CA VAL A 95 -17.91 0.54 -6.79
C VAL A 95 -18.84 1.53 -6.08
N SER A 96 -19.90 1.98 -6.74
CA SER A 96 -20.87 2.95 -6.19
C SER A 96 -21.59 2.41 -4.94
N ASP A 97 -21.94 1.13 -4.95
CA ASP A 97 -22.67 0.50 -3.85
C ASP A 97 -21.79 0.25 -2.61
N ASN A 98 -20.47 0.21 -2.81
CA ASN A 98 -19.50 -0.11 -1.76
C ASN A 98 -18.61 1.09 -1.33
N MET A 99 -18.74 2.24 -1.96
CA MET A 99 -17.96 3.44 -1.66
C MET A 99 -18.87 4.63 -1.33
N GLN A 100 -18.45 5.40 -0.33
CA GLN A 100 -19.01 6.73 -0.10
C GLN A 100 -18.17 7.74 -0.90
N THR A 101 -18.77 8.35 -1.91
CA THR A 101 -18.11 9.31 -2.79
C THR A 101 -19.07 10.44 -3.16
N SER A 102 -18.51 11.61 -3.46
CA SER A 102 -19.25 12.72 -4.06
C SER A 102 -19.40 12.61 -5.58
N LEU A 103 -18.77 11.62 -6.21
CA LEU A 103 -18.87 11.38 -7.65
C LEU A 103 -20.26 10.81 -7.99
N THR A 104 -20.88 11.37 -9.02
CA THR A 104 -22.07 10.76 -9.63
C THR A 104 -21.69 9.54 -10.47
N ALA A 105 -22.64 8.66 -10.73
CA ALA A 105 -22.42 7.50 -11.62
C ALA A 105 -21.94 7.93 -13.01
N GLU A 106 -22.40 9.09 -13.52
CA GLU A 106 -21.95 9.65 -14.79
C GLU A 106 -20.48 10.08 -14.74
N ASN A 107 -20.06 10.73 -13.65
CA ASN A 107 -18.66 11.09 -13.43
C ASN A 107 -17.77 9.85 -13.31
N MET A 108 -18.22 8.82 -12.59
CA MET A 108 -17.48 7.56 -12.49
C MET A 108 -17.32 6.90 -13.86
N LEU A 109 -18.38 6.88 -14.68
CA LEU A 109 -18.33 6.34 -16.03
C LEU A 109 -17.37 7.15 -16.92
N TYR A 110 -17.34 8.46 -16.78
CA TYR A 110 -16.38 9.31 -17.50
C TYR A 110 -14.94 8.95 -17.12
N TYR A 111 -14.62 8.94 -15.82
CA TYR A 111 -13.27 8.60 -15.36
C TYR A 111 -12.87 7.16 -15.71
N ALA A 112 -13.79 6.20 -15.61
CA ALA A 112 -13.51 4.83 -16.02
C ALA A 112 -13.17 4.74 -17.52
N LYS A 113 -13.88 5.47 -18.39
CA LYS A 113 -13.57 5.52 -19.84
C LYS A 113 -12.22 6.19 -20.09
N GLU A 114 -11.86 7.23 -19.37
CA GLU A 114 -10.54 7.87 -19.50
C GLU A 114 -9.43 6.94 -18.98
N PHE A 115 -9.65 6.22 -17.89
CA PHE A 115 -8.73 5.22 -17.36
C PHE A 115 -8.42 4.12 -18.39
N LEU A 116 -9.42 3.63 -19.12
CA LEU A 116 -9.23 2.61 -20.16
C LEU A 116 -8.40 3.07 -21.38
N LYS A 117 -8.14 4.38 -21.51
CA LYS A 117 -7.26 4.92 -22.56
C LYS A 117 -5.80 5.01 -22.12
N LEU A 118 -5.51 4.80 -20.83
CA LEU A 118 -4.15 4.83 -20.33
C LEU A 118 -3.34 3.67 -20.89
N ASP A 119 -2.04 3.86 -20.90
CA ASP A 119 -1.09 2.76 -21.03
C ASP A 119 -0.75 2.26 -19.63
N SER A 120 -0.81 0.95 -19.41
CA SER A 120 -0.51 0.34 -18.11
C SER A 120 0.90 0.67 -17.62
N GLU A 121 1.85 0.91 -18.52
CA GLU A 121 3.22 1.33 -18.17
C GLU A 121 3.28 2.71 -17.50
N ASN A 122 2.24 3.53 -17.68
CA ASN A 122 2.13 4.85 -17.06
C ASN A 122 1.49 4.81 -15.66
N ILE A 123 1.01 3.65 -15.21
CA ILE A 123 0.49 3.47 -13.85
C ILE A 123 1.63 3.09 -12.93
N LYS A 124 1.81 3.85 -11.88
CA LYS A 124 2.86 3.61 -10.88
C LYS A 124 2.27 3.65 -9.48
N PHE A 125 2.74 2.75 -8.65
CA PHE A 125 2.44 2.72 -7.22
C PHE A 125 3.67 3.17 -6.44
N TYR A 126 3.45 3.92 -5.39
CA TYR A 126 4.50 4.41 -4.52
C TYR A 126 4.18 4.02 -3.08
N THR A 127 5.19 3.54 -2.38
CA THR A 127 5.11 3.34 -0.93
C THR A 127 5.60 4.62 -0.25
N MET A 128 4.82 5.13 0.69
CA MET A 128 5.22 6.30 1.47
C MET A 128 6.54 6.02 2.19
N PRO A 129 7.59 6.83 1.98
CA PRO A 129 8.85 6.64 2.66
C PRO A 129 8.69 6.84 4.17
N GLY A 130 9.23 5.90 4.92
CA GLY A 130 9.13 5.94 6.37
C GLY A 130 10.11 5.00 7.05
N ASP A 131 10.41 5.29 8.30
CA ASP A 131 11.21 4.45 9.17
C ASP A 131 10.32 3.47 9.94
N THR A 132 10.59 2.18 9.79
CA THR A 132 9.86 1.10 10.49
C THR A 132 10.32 0.88 11.93
N GLY A 133 11.23 1.72 12.43
CA GLY A 133 11.96 1.52 13.69
C GLY A 133 11.21 1.87 14.97
N GLY A 134 9.91 2.10 14.98
CA GLY A 134 9.27 2.71 16.12
C GLY A 134 8.28 1.88 16.93
N ASN A 135 8.70 1.32 18.08
CA ASN A 135 7.77 0.98 19.15
C ASN A 135 7.63 2.18 20.09
N VAL A 136 6.48 2.84 20.05
CA VAL A 136 6.15 3.97 20.91
C VAL A 136 4.87 3.67 21.67
N PHE A 137 4.88 3.83 22.98
CA PHE A 137 3.76 3.50 23.87
C PHE A 137 3.22 2.07 23.71
N GLY A 138 4.10 1.10 23.39
CA GLY A 138 3.71 -0.31 23.24
C GLY A 138 3.06 -0.68 21.90
N ALA A 139 2.99 0.25 20.97
CA ALA A 139 2.51 0.00 19.61
C ALA A 139 3.62 0.23 18.57
N SER A 140 3.59 -0.54 17.50
CA SER A 140 4.51 -0.40 16.37
C SER A 140 3.99 0.66 15.42
N TYR A 141 4.85 1.60 15.05
CA TYR A 141 4.55 2.68 14.12
C TYR A 141 5.57 2.71 12.98
N VAL A 142 5.12 3.21 11.84
CA VAL A 142 5.99 3.67 10.76
C VAL A 142 5.93 5.20 10.76
N PHE A 143 7.08 5.84 10.92
CA PHE A 143 7.18 7.29 10.92
C PHE A 143 7.58 7.78 9.55
N CYS A 144 6.88 8.80 9.05
CA CYS A 144 7.16 9.40 7.76
C CYS A 144 8.58 10.01 7.74
N ASP A 145 9.36 9.65 6.74
CA ASP A 145 10.54 10.43 6.34
C ASP A 145 10.05 11.64 5.55
N ILE A 146 10.04 12.81 6.21
CA ILE A 146 9.41 14.02 5.67
C ILE A 146 10.13 14.49 4.39
N ASP A 147 11.44 14.46 4.36
CA ASP A 147 12.23 14.94 3.23
C ASP A 147 12.03 14.03 2.02
N ALA A 148 12.16 12.72 2.19
CA ALA A 148 11.91 11.76 1.12
C ALA A 148 10.45 11.75 0.66
N TRP A 149 9.50 11.98 1.57
CA TRP A 149 8.08 12.10 1.25
C TRP A 149 7.80 13.35 0.41
N LEU A 150 8.38 14.50 0.76
CA LEU A 150 8.24 15.74 0.01
C LEU A 150 8.83 15.60 -1.40
N ASP A 151 10.00 14.98 -1.53
CA ASP A 151 10.61 14.70 -2.83
C ASP A 151 9.68 13.83 -3.69
N MET A 152 9.18 12.72 -3.15
CA MET A 152 8.26 11.82 -3.86
C MET A 152 6.97 12.53 -4.26
N VAL A 153 6.37 13.30 -3.36
CA VAL A 153 5.11 14.03 -3.64
C VAL A 153 5.32 15.05 -4.73
N ASN A 154 6.38 15.83 -4.64
CA ASN A 154 6.65 16.89 -5.63
C ASN A 154 7.00 16.33 -7.00
N GLU A 155 7.69 15.20 -7.06
CA GLU A 155 8.06 14.56 -8.32
C GLU A 155 6.88 13.83 -8.97
N CYS A 156 6.06 13.13 -8.17
CA CYS A 156 5.16 12.11 -8.69
C CYS A 156 3.67 12.45 -8.52
N LEU A 157 3.29 13.22 -7.51
CA LEU A 157 1.89 13.39 -7.08
C LEU A 157 1.42 14.83 -7.09
N ASN A 158 2.31 15.81 -7.11
CA ASN A 158 1.94 17.23 -7.07
C ASN A 158 1.41 17.69 -8.43
N PRO A 159 0.12 18.04 -8.55
CA PRO A 159 -0.46 18.54 -9.80
C PRO A 159 -0.23 20.05 -10.00
N TRP A 160 0.37 20.74 -9.04
CA TRP A 160 0.60 22.19 -9.08
C TRP A 160 2.03 22.52 -9.48
N GLU A 161 2.22 23.71 -10.04
CA GLU A 161 3.57 24.25 -10.35
C GLU A 161 4.36 24.57 -9.07
N ALA A 162 3.63 24.99 -8.01
CA ALA A 162 4.26 25.32 -6.73
C ALA A 162 4.66 24.04 -5.98
N GLN A 163 5.85 24.06 -5.41
CA GLN A 163 6.34 22.96 -4.60
C GLN A 163 5.58 22.84 -3.27
N VAL A 164 5.26 21.61 -2.88
CA VAL A 164 4.81 21.29 -1.52
C VAL A 164 6.02 21.32 -0.60
N THR A 165 5.90 22.03 0.52
CA THR A 165 6.98 22.23 1.50
C THR A 165 6.48 21.92 2.91
N THR A 166 7.39 21.85 3.87
CA THR A 166 7.03 21.71 5.30
C THR A 166 6.16 22.83 5.84
N GLU A 167 6.08 23.98 5.15
CA GLU A 167 5.21 25.10 5.51
C GLU A 167 3.76 24.92 5.03
N ASN A 168 3.56 24.10 3.98
CA ASN A 168 2.24 23.88 3.37
C ASN A 168 1.50 22.69 3.98
N VAL A 169 2.23 21.76 4.62
CA VAL A 169 1.68 20.50 5.12
C VAL A 169 2.00 20.31 6.59
N ASN A 170 1.07 19.66 7.28
CA ASN A 170 1.23 19.29 8.68
C ASN A 170 1.45 17.77 8.75
N ILE A 171 2.71 17.37 8.90
CA ILE A 171 3.11 15.96 9.03
C ILE A 171 3.68 15.76 10.42
N VAL A 172 3.19 14.74 11.11
CA VAL A 172 3.72 14.33 12.41
C VAL A 172 4.73 13.20 12.20
N THR A 173 5.91 13.38 12.77
CA THR A 173 6.95 12.34 12.81
C THR A 173 7.53 12.21 14.22
N TYR A 174 8.34 11.18 14.44
CA TYR A 174 8.98 10.90 15.72
C TYR A 174 10.49 10.80 15.54
N LYS A 175 11.23 11.59 16.29
CA LYS A 175 12.69 11.62 16.24
C LYS A 175 13.26 11.92 17.62
N ASP A 176 14.33 11.25 18.00
CA ASP A 176 15.06 11.47 19.26
C ASP A 176 14.16 11.41 20.52
N GLY A 177 13.17 10.52 20.51
CA GLY A 177 12.26 10.33 21.64
C GLY A 177 11.08 11.32 21.71
N ASN A 178 10.91 12.18 20.70
CA ASN A 178 9.86 13.21 20.68
C ASN A 178 9.05 13.19 19.38
N PHE A 179 7.78 13.63 19.48
CA PHE A 179 6.96 13.90 18.32
C PHE A 179 7.22 15.31 17.81
N TYR A 180 7.32 15.44 16.49
CA TYR A 180 7.45 16.70 15.77
C TYR A 180 6.33 16.84 14.75
N SER A 181 5.96 18.09 14.49
CA SER A 181 5.08 18.46 13.37
C SER A 181 5.83 19.41 12.45
N THR A 182 5.61 19.32 11.15
CA THR A 182 6.19 20.24 10.17
C THR A 182 5.77 21.69 10.40
N THR A 183 4.61 21.93 11.03
CA THR A 183 4.14 23.27 11.42
C THR A 183 4.71 23.76 12.76
N GLY A 184 5.63 23.01 13.37
CA GLY A 184 6.35 23.37 14.58
C GLY A 184 5.60 23.21 15.87
N GLU A 185 4.29 23.03 15.87
CA GLU A 185 3.49 22.83 17.06
C GLU A 185 2.50 21.67 16.93
N LEU A 186 2.61 20.69 17.81
CA LEU A 186 1.51 19.76 18.08
C LEU A 186 0.46 20.52 18.91
N SER A 187 -0.74 20.69 18.36
CA SER A 187 -1.86 21.27 19.11
C SER A 187 -2.12 20.46 20.38
N GLY A 188 -1.86 21.06 21.54
CA GLY A 188 -2.00 20.40 22.84
C GLY A 188 -0.71 19.86 23.46
N GLY A 189 0.42 19.95 22.74
CA GLY A 189 1.73 19.53 23.23
C GLY A 189 1.87 18.02 23.47
N VAL A 190 3.09 17.56 23.67
CA VAL A 190 3.41 16.15 23.98
C VAL A 190 2.69 15.68 25.27
N SER A 191 2.39 16.59 26.19
CA SER A 191 1.68 16.30 27.44
C SER A 191 0.25 15.77 27.24
N SER A 192 -0.44 16.10 26.14
CA SER A 192 -1.77 15.55 25.86
C SER A 192 -1.71 14.07 25.43
N PHE A 193 -0.63 13.65 24.78
CA PHE A 193 -0.35 12.26 24.48
C PHE A 193 0.12 11.48 25.71
N LEU A 194 0.93 12.09 26.56
CA LEU A 194 1.43 11.48 27.79
C LEU A 194 0.31 11.30 28.84
N ASN A 195 -0.68 12.19 28.89
CA ASN A 195 -1.80 12.09 29.83
C ASN A 195 -2.78 10.95 29.48
N TYR A 196 -2.81 10.49 28.22
CA TYR A 196 -3.57 9.29 27.84
C TYR A 196 -2.90 7.99 28.31
N SER A 197 -1.60 8.03 28.54
CA SER A 197 -0.77 6.88 28.97
C SER A 197 -0.72 6.67 30.49
N SER A 198 -1.12 7.64 31.31
CA SER A 198 -0.95 7.57 32.77
C SER A 198 -1.92 6.62 33.49
N SER A 199 -2.85 5.98 32.79
CA SER A 199 -3.74 4.96 33.35
C SER A 199 -3.35 3.50 33.03
N SER A 200 -2.32 3.28 32.22
CA SER A 200 -1.78 1.95 31.96
C SER A 200 -0.27 1.95 32.15
N THR A 201 0.19 1.20 33.14
CA THR A 201 1.60 0.95 33.43
C THR A 201 2.22 0.17 32.26
N MET A 202 2.59 0.86 31.18
CA MET A 202 3.39 0.27 30.11
C MET A 202 4.83 0.73 30.29
N GLY A 203 5.71 -0.25 30.59
CA GLY A 203 7.14 -0.03 30.63
C GLY A 203 7.64 0.50 29.28
N MET A 204 8.57 1.43 29.34
CA MET A 204 9.29 1.92 28.17
C MET A 204 9.95 0.75 27.45
N ALA A 205 9.44 0.36 26.30
CA ALA A 205 10.10 -0.62 25.46
C ALA A 205 11.26 0.06 24.74
N ASN A 206 12.40 -0.65 24.69
CA ASN A 206 13.62 -0.18 24.03
C ASN A 206 13.35 0.14 22.56
N VAL A 207 13.75 1.33 22.15
CA VAL A 207 13.77 1.75 20.74
C VAL A 207 14.83 0.91 20.01
N TYR A 208 14.42 0.04 19.13
CA TYR A 208 15.33 -0.64 18.20
C TYR A 208 15.51 0.26 16.97
N THR A 209 16.70 0.83 16.84
CA THR A 209 17.09 1.49 15.59
C THR A 209 17.46 0.43 14.56
N TYR A 210 16.62 0.28 13.55
CA TYR A 210 16.93 -0.54 12.38
C TYR A 210 17.72 0.32 11.39
N THR A 211 19.01 0.07 11.27
CA THR A 211 19.82 0.64 10.18
C THR A 211 19.64 -0.24 8.96
N SER A 212 18.95 0.25 7.95
CA SER A 212 18.88 -0.40 6.65
C SER A 212 20.29 -0.50 6.07
N SER A 213 20.82 -1.72 5.94
CA SER A 213 22.03 -1.96 5.17
C SER A 213 21.70 -1.72 3.68
N PRO A 214 22.54 -0.99 2.94
CA PRO A 214 22.32 -0.81 1.52
C PRO A 214 22.38 -2.17 0.83
N SER A 215 21.41 -2.45 -0.02
CA SER A 215 21.38 -3.63 -0.86
C SER A 215 22.63 -3.62 -1.76
N THR A 216 23.57 -4.49 -1.50
CA THR A 216 24.68 -4.75 -2.40
C THR A 216 24.13 -5.44 -3.65
N THR A 217 24.01 -4.68 -4.71
CA THR A 217 23.88 -5.25 -6.05
C THR A 217 25.15 -6.03 -6.36
N ASN A 218 25.03 -7.35 -6.32
CA ASN A 218 26.11 -8.25 -6.67
C ASN A 218 26.22 -8.30 -8.20
N SER A 219 27.06 -7.42 -8.75
CA SER A 219 27.49 -7.52 -10.14
C SER A 219 28.51 -8.67 -10.23
N GLY A 220 28.02 -9.86 -10.58
CA GLY A 220 28.88 -10.98 -10.90
C GLY A 220 29.75 -10.68 -12.11
N SER A 221 31.03 -10.44 -11.89
CA SER A 221 32.02 -10.51 -12.94
C SER A 221 32.20 -11.98 -13.31
N LYS A 222 31.95 -12.31 -14.56
CA LYS A 222 32.51 -13.51 -15.18
C LYS A 222 33.99 -13.25 -15.37
N ASP A 223 34.82 -14.03 -14.72
CA ASP A 223 36.19 -14.24 -15.16
C ASP A 223 36.22 -15.56 -15.93
N ASP A 224 36.47 -15.43 -17.22
CA ASP A 224 37.01 -16.47 -18.08
C ASP A 224 38.45 -16.73 -17.64
N ASN A 225 38.83 -17.97 -17.36
CA ASN A 225 40.16 -18.48 -17.62
C ASN A 225 40.22 -20.02 -17.53
N GLU A 226 40.66 -20.58 -18.67
CA GLU A 226 41.32 -21.89 -18.91
C GLU A 226 40.65 -23.16 -18.42
#